data_e2d091db9e8191080e0e50569ff6b2c3
#
_entry.id   e2d091db9e8191080e0e50569ff6b2c3
#
_cell.length_a   1.000
_cell.length_b   1.000
_cell.length_c   1.000
_cell.angle_alpha   90.00
_cell.angle_beta   90.00
_cell.angle_gamma   90.00
#
_symmetry.space_group_name_H-M   'P 1'
#
loop_
_entity.id
_entity.type
_entity.pdbx_description
1 polymer ?
#
loop_
_entity_poly.entity_id
_entity_poly.type
_entity_poly.pdbx_seq_one_letter_code
_entity_poly.pdbx_strand_id
1 'polypeptide(L)'
;QDDVWTREAVSAAARRFRPGQFYRLQNFESLAPVVDGTRLQMEGLALTGAWVDREKGLVSTITLEMGGSSSLCARLRPGEPVVLMGPTGSATEIPEGETVILAGGGLGNAVLFSIGQALRDAGSRVLYFAAYKKVIDRYKIDEIERAADVVVWCCDEQPGFTPGRGGDKSFV
;
A
#
# COMPACT_ATOMS: atom_id res chain seq x y z
N GLN A 1 14.22 3.29 -12.00
CA GLN A 1 12.81 3.18 -11.65
C GLN A 1 12.72 2.13 -10.57
N ASP A 2 12.47 2.55 -9.34
CA ASP A 2 12.24 1.61 -8.24
C ASP A 2 10.93 0.91 -8.53
N ASP A 3 11.00 -0.42 -8.69
CA ASP A 3 9.88 -1.21 -9.09
C ASP A 3 8.91 -1.39 -7.92
N VAL A 4 7.88 -0.55 -7.89
CA VAL A 4 6.76 -0.67 -6.95
C VAL A 4 5.71 -1.58 -7.56
N TRP A 5 5.44 -2.69 -6.89
CA TRP A 5 4.52 -3.71 -7.35
C TRP A 5 3.23 -3.73 -6.53
N THR A 6 2.10 -3.75 -7.21
CA THR A 6 0.81 -4.04 -6.58
C THR A 6 0.52 -5.52 -6.72
N ARG A 7 0.13 -6.16 -5.62
CA ARG A 7 -0.30 -7.56 -5.59
C ARG A 7 -1.69 -7.65 -4.98
N GLU A 8 -2.55 -8.37 -5.66
CA GLU A 8 -3.90 -8.65 -5.19
C GLU A 8 -4.05 -10.14 -4.91
N ALA A 9 -4.50 -10.46 -3.71
CA ALA A 9 -4.76 -11.82 -3.28
C ALA A 9 -6.23 -11.99 -2.92
N VAL A 10 -6.85 -13.05 -3.42
CA VAL A 10 -8.20 -13.45 -3.01
C VAL A 10 -8.10 -14.27 -1.74
N SER A 11 -8.70 -13.81 -0.67
CA SER A 11 -8.63 -14.48 0.62
C SER A 11 -9.83 -14.15 1.51
N ALA A 12 -10.34 -15.15 2.21
CA ALA A 12 -11.34 -14.95 3.27
C ALA A 12 -10.82 -14.04 4.42
N ALA A 13 -9.51 -13.91 4.56
CA ALA A 13 -8.88 -13.01 5.53
C ALA A 13 -9.19 -11.52 5.27
N ALA A 14 -9.52 -11.15 4.03
CA ALA A 14 -9.95 -9.79 3.68
C ALA A 14 -11.16 -9.31 4.52
N ARG A 15 -12.10 -10.22 4.83
CA ARG A 15 -13.35 -9.89 5.53
C ARG A 15 -13.13 -9.32 6.93
N ARG A 16 -12.04 -9.67 7.59
CA ARG A 16 -11.70 -9.24 8.97
C ARG A 16 -10.76 -8.06 9.03
N PHE A 17 -10.32 -7.55 7.87
CA PHE A 17 -9.41 -6.43 7.81
C PHE A 17 -10.03 -5.15 8.39
N ARG A 18 -9.21 -4.43 9.13
CA ARG A 18 -9.49 -3.07 9.60
C ARG A 18 -8.33 -2.15 9.20
N PRO A 19 -8.59 -0.88 8.83
CA PRO A 19 -7.56 0.06 8.39
C PRO A 19 -6.37 0.13 9.35
N GLY A 20 -5.16 0.18 8.79
CA GLY A 20 -3.91 0.18 9.55
C GLY A 20 -3.34 -1.21 9.85
N GLN A 21 -4.11 -2.28 9.64
CA GLN A 21 -3.59 -3.64 9.81
C GLN A 21 -2.73 -4.07 8.61
N PHE A 22 -1.98 -5.15 8.79
CA PHE A 22 -1.11 -5.70 7.76
C PHE A 22 -1.26 -7.23 7.64
N TYR A 23 -0.65 -7.76 6.59
CA TYR A 23 -0.57 -9.19 6.29
C TYR A 23 0.88 -9.61 6.15
N ARG A 24 1.13 -10.91 6.27
CA ARG A 24 2.38 -11.52 5.82
C ARG A 24 2.10 -12.35 4.57
N LEU A 25 2.82 -12.04 3.51
CA LEU A 25 2.72 -12.71 2.22
C LEU A 25 4.00 -13.51 1.94
N GLN A 26 3.86 -14.75 1.49
CA GLN A 26 4.97 -15.56 0.98
C GLN A 26 4.51 -16.44 -0.16
N ASN A 27 5.45 -16.89 -0.99
CA ASN A 27 5.16 -17.85 -2.03
C ASN A 27 4.87 -19.24 -1.44
N PHE A 28 4.24 -20.09 -2.24
CA PHE A 28 3.98 -21.47 -1.83
C PHE A 28 5.26 -22.30 -2.04
N GLU A 29 5.78 -22.90 -0.99
CA GLU A 29 7.08 -23.59 -0.99
C GLU A 29 7.21 -24.63 -2.10
N SER A 30 6.21 -25.50 -2.24
CA SER A 30 6.25 -26.59 -3.23
C SER A 30 6.25 -26.09 -4.68
N LEU A 31 5.84 -24.85 -4.93
CA LEU A 31 5.80 -24.22 -6.24
C LEU A 31 6.94 -23.22 -6.46
N ALA A 32 7.76 -23.00 -5.42
CA ALA A 32 8.89 -22.08 -5.53
C ALA A 32 9.89 -22.56 -6.58
N PRO A 33 10.40 -21.68 -7.44
CA PRO A 33 11.37 -22.05 -8.46
C PRO A 33 12.65 -22.58 -7.85
N VAL A 34 13.28 -23.52 -8.55
CA VAL A 34 14.59 -24.07 -8.17
C VAL A 34 15.63 -23.57 -9.15
N VAL A 35 16.67 -22.92 -8.65
CA VAL A 35 17.80 -22.41 -9.43
C VAL A 35 19.09 -23.01 -8.85
N ASP A 36 19.87 -23.68 -9.68
CA ASP A 36 21.12 -24.36 -9.29
C ASP A 36 20.95 -25.26 -8.04
N GLY A 37 19.85 -26.01 -8.01
CA GLY A 37 19.52 -26.91 -6.89
C GLY A 37 18.96 -26.22 -5.64
N THR A 38 18.89 -24.90 -5.61
CA THR A 38 18.35 -24.11 -4.50
C THR A 38 16.91 -23.71 -4.76
N ARG A 39 16.02 -24.03 -3.84
CA ARG A 39 14.62 -23.61 -3.89
C ARG A 39 14.51 -22.16 -3.43
N LEU A 40 13.96 -21.29 -4.27
CA LEU A 40 13.83 -19.87 -4.01
C LEU A 40 12.55 -19.58 -3.23
N GLN A 41 12.60 -19.81 -1.91
CA GLN A 41 11.53 -19.41 -1.01
C GLN A 41 11.68 -17.95 -0.59
N MET A 42 10.57 -17.20 -0.63
CA MET A 42 10.54 -15.88 -0.01
C MET A 42 10.19 -16.01 1.47
N GLU A 43 10.86 -15.23 2.29
CA GLU A 43 10.44 -15.02 3.68
C GLU A 43 9.10 -14.26 3.69
N GLY A 44 8.33 -14.43 4.76
CA GLY A 44 7.05 -13.75 4.90
C GLY A 44 7.21 -12.24 4.94
N LEU A 45 6.85 -11.55 3.86
CA LEU A 45 6.87 -10.10 3.77
C LEU A 45 5.70 -9.50 4.56
N ALA A 46 5.99 -8.60 5.48
CA ALA A 46 4.98 -7.81 6.16
C ALA A 46 4.53 -6.68 5.24
N LEU A 47 3.31 -6.77 4.73
CA LEU A 47 2.72 -5.84 3.76
C LEU A 47 1.43 -5.27 4.31
N THR A 48 1.28 -3.96 4.27
CA THR A 48 0.02 -3.32 4.64
C THR A 48 -1.09 -3.71 3.68
N GLY A 49 -2.33 -3.83 4.19
CA GLY A 49 -3.51 -3.81 3.35
C GLY A 49 -3.71 -2.40 2.80
N ALA A 50 -3.18 -2.15 1.61
CA ALA A 50 -3.26 -0.82 0.99
C ALA A 50 -4.72 -0.46 0.71
N TRP A 51 -5.48 -1.39 0.16
CA TRP A 51 -6.94 -1.39 0.14
C TRP A 51 -7.47 -2.82 0.14
N VAL A 52 -8.66 -2.99 0.67
CA VAL A 52 -9.26 -4.32 0.83
C VAL A 52 -10.73 -4.27 0.45
N ASP A 53 -11.12 -5.09 -0.52
CA ASP A 53 -12.51 -5.34 -0.85
C ASP A 53 -13.00 -6.55 -0.06
N ARG A 54 -13.80 -6.29 0.98
CA ARG A 54 -14.30 -7.34 1.88
C ARG A 54 -15.35 -8.22 1.22
N GLU A 55 -16.13 -7.68 0.29
CA GLU A 55 -17.19 -8.41 -0.40
C GLU A 55 -16.60 -9.42 -1.38
N LYS A 56 -15.64 -8.98 -2.18
CA LYS A 56 -14.91 -9.84 -3.12
C LYS A 56 -13.82 -10.68 -2.46
N GLY A 57 -13.47 -10.38 -1.20
CA GLY A 57 -12.36 -11.05 -0.52
C GLY A 57 -11.00 -10.68 -1.10
N LEU A 58 -10.83 -9.48 -1.66
CA LEU A 58 -9.59 -9.01 -2.27
C LEU A 58 -8.76 -8.23 -1.29
N VAL A 59 -7.48 -8.59 -1.21
CA VAL A 59 -6.45 -7.83 -0.46
C VAL A 59 -5.43 -7.31 -1.45
N SER A 60 -5.29 -6.00 -1.54
CA SER A 60 -4.26 -5.35 -2.35
C SER A 60 -3.12 -4.85 -1.46
N THR A 61 -1.91 -5.22 -1.83
CA THR A 61 -0.67 -4.86 -1.14
C THR A 61 0.27 -4.16 -2.09
N ILE A 62 1.16 -3.34 -1.57
CA ILE A 62 2.21 -2.68 -2.34
C ILE A 62 3.56 -3.13 -1.81
N THR A 63 4.43 -3.57 -2.71
CA THR A 63 5.77 -4.05 -2.40
C THR A 63 6.79 -3.23 -3.17
N LEU A 64 7.80 -2.74 -2.48
CA LEU A 64 9.00 -2.15 -3.08
C LEU A 64 10.08 -3.23 -3.19
N GLU A 65 10.66 -3.37 -4.37
CA GLU A 65 11.71 -4.35 -4.62
C GLU A 65 13.05 -3.88 -4.04
N MET A 66 13.40 -4.41 -2.86
CA MET A 66 14.59 -3.99 -2.10
C MET A 66 15.52 -5.14 -1.72
N GLY A 67 15.11 -6.38 -1.89
CA GLY A 67 15.88 -7.55 -1.48
C GLY A 67 15.29 -8.85 -2.01
N GLY A 68 15.90 -9.98 -1.67
CA GLY A 68 15.57 -11.28 -2.25
C GLY A 68 14.08 -11.63 -2.18
N SER A 69 13.45 -11.52 -1.01
CA SER A 69 12.03 -11.86 -0.86
C SER A 69 11.11 -10.89 -1.59
N SER A 70 11.40 -9.60 -1.59
CA SER A 70 10.60 -8.62 -2.34
C SER A 70 10.78 -8.77 -3.85
N SER A 71 11.97 -9.12 -4.33
CA SER A 71 12.21 -9.46 -5.73
C SER A 71 11.49 -10.74 -6.17
N LEU A 72 11.40 -11.75 -5.29
CA LEU A 72 10.60 -12.96 -5.55
C LEU A 72 9.10 -12.63 -5.56
N CYS A 73 8.64 -11.76 -4.66
CA CYS A 73 7.26 -11.27 -4.66
C CYS A 73 6.89 -10.57 -5.99
N ALA A 74 7.82 -9.77 -6.53
CA ALA A 74 7.65 -9.10 -7.82
C ALA A 74 7.51 -10.09 -9.01
N ARG A 75 8.00 -11.31 -8.85
CA ARG A 75 7.94 -12.37 -9.89
C ARG A 75 6.74 -13.30 -9.78
N LEU A 76 5.91 -13.18 -8.74
CA LEU A 76 4.68 -13.95 -8.64
C LEU A 76 3.77 -13.67 -9.84
N ARG A 77 3.19 -14.72 -10.40
CA ARG A 77 2.34 -14.65 -11.58
C ARG A 77 0.86 -14.65 -11.21
N PRO A 78 -0.01 -14.03 -12.00
CA PRO A 78 -1.45 -14.14 -11.81
C PRO A 78 -1.90 -15.62 -11.77
N GLY A 79 -2.75 -15.94 -10.77
CA GLY A 79 -3.22 -17.31 -10.54
C GLY A 79 -2.28 -18.19 -9.73
N GLU A 80 -1.08 -17.72 -9.40
CA GLU A 80 -0.15 -18.46 -8.55
C GLU A 80 -0.64 -18.45 -7.09
N PRO A 81 -0.73 -19.61 -6.41
CA PRO A 81 -1.13 -19.65 -5.01
C PRO A 81 -0.05 -19.07 -4.11
N VAL A 82 -0.50 -18.34 -3.10
CA VAL A 82 0.36 -17.71 -2.08
C VAL A 82 -0.16 -18.03 -0.68
N VAL A 83 0.72 -17.94 0.30
CA VAL A 83 0.33 -17.99 1.71
C VAL A 83 0.15 -16.55 2.19
N LEU A 84 -1.08 -16.22 2.59
CA LEU A 84 -1.42 -14.92 3.16
C LEU A 84 -1.90 -15.09 4.59
N MET A 85 -1.11 -14.62 5.54
CA MET A 85 -1.41 -14.67 6.98
C MET A 85 -1.86 -13.30 7.47
N GLY A 86 -2.94 -13.27 8.24
CA GLY A 86 -3.48 -12.01 8.77
C GLY A 86 -5.00 -11.91 8.60
N PRO A 87 -5.58 -10.70 8.76
CA PRO A 87 -4.90 -9.46 9.14
C PRO A 87 -4.34 -9.52 10.58
N THR A 88 -3.27 -8.79 10.82
CA THR A 88 -2.62 -8.68 12.12
C THR A 88 -2.28 -7.22 12.45
N GLY A 89 -1.86 -6.95 13.68
CA GLY A 89 -1.64 -5.60 14.17
C GLY A 89 -2.91 -4.93 14.69
N SER A 90 -2.74 -3.88 15.46
CA SER A 90 -3.84 -3.04 15.94
C SER A 90 -4.39 -2.18 14.80
N ALA A 91 -5.70 -2.10 14.70
CA ALA A 91 -6.33 -1.19 13.77
C ALA A 91 -6.10 0.27 14.20
N THR A 92 -6.00 1.16 13.21
CA THR A 92 -5.99 2.60 13.44
C THR A 92 -7.35 3.05 13.96
N GLU A 93 -7.36 3.94 14.94
CA GLU A 93 -8.57 4.61 15.39
C GLU A 93 -9.07 5.56 14.30
N ILE A 94 -10.37 5.51 14.03
CA ILE A 94 -11.02 6.31 13.00
C ILE A 94 -12.02 7.25 13.66
N PRO A 95 -11.62 8.50 13.96
CA PRO A 95 -12.54 9.50 14.51
C PRO A 95 -13.59 9.93 13.48
N GLU A 96 -14.76 10.31 13.97
CA GLU A 96 -15.90 10.77 13.15
C GLU A 96 -16.00 12.29 13.17
N GLY A 97 -16.22 12.89 12.00
CA GLY A 97 -16.53 14.33 11.87
C GLY A 97 -15.38 15.27 12.24
N GLU A 98 -14.15 14.78 12.29
CA GLU A 98 -12.97 15.58 12.64
C GLU A 98 -12.18 16.03 11.41
N THR A 99 -11.18 16.88 11.62
CA THR A 99 -10.16 17.17 10.61
C THR A 99 -8.89 16.44 11.01
N VAL A 100 -8.43 15.53 10.15
CA VAL A 100 -7.30 14.64 10.41
C VAL A 100 -6.18 14.92 9.42
N ILE A 101 -4.95 14.97 9.94
CA ILE A 101 -3.74 15.08 9.11
C ILE A 101 -3.15 13.68 8.96
N LEU A 102 -2.92 13.27 7.71
CA LEU A 102 -2.13 12.09 7.36
C LEU A 102 -0.80 12.55 6.78
N ALA A 103 0.29 11.89 7.15
CA ALA A 103 1.61 12.16 6.60
C ALA A 103 2.31 10.86 6.27
N GLY A 104 2.68 10.68 5.00
CA GLY A 104 3.38 9.49 4.52
C GLY A 104 4.56 9.84 3.63
N GLY A 105 5.61 9.02 3.71
CA GLY A 105 6.81 9.16 2.87
C GLY A 105 7.10 7.86 2.10
N GLY A 106 7.35 7.98 0.79
CA GLY A 106 7.67 6.85 -0.06
C GLY A 106 6.66 5.72 0.06
N LEU A 107 7.13 4.49 0.33
CA LEU A 107 6.28 3.31 0.51
C LEU A 107 5.33 3.43 1.72
N GLY A 108 5.66 4.25 2.72
CA GLY A 108 4.79 4.50 3.87
C GLY A 108 3.44 5.11 3.52
N ASN A 109 3.27 5.66 2.32
CA ASN A 109 1.98 6.12 1.83
C ASN A 109 0.97 4.97 1.67
N ALA A 110 1.41 3.74 1.43
CA ALA A 110 0.51 2.61 1.15
C ALA A 110 -0.45 2.28 2.29
N VAL A 111 -0.05 2.42 3.55
CA VAL A 111 -0.93 2.17 4.71
C VAL A 111 -2.02 3.23 4.84
N LEU A 112 -1.77 4.43 4.35
CA LEU A 112 -2.66 5.58 4.51
C LEU A 112 -3.85 5.56 3.56
N PHE A 113 -3.84 4.73 2.50
CA PHE A 113 -4.97 4.63 1.57
C PHE A 113 -6.23 4.11 2.26
N SER A 114 -6.12 2.98 2.97
CA SER A 114 -7.24 2.41 3.70
C SER A 114 -7.67 3.26 4.90
N ILE A 115 -6.72 3.91 5.57
CA ILE A 115 -6.99 4.81 6.70
C ILE A 115 -7.72 6.07 6.21
N GLY A 116 -7.20 6.73 5.19
CA GLY A 116 -7.80 7.95 4.64
C GLY A 116 -9.22 7.71 4.12
N GLN A 117 -9.44 6.58 3.41
CA GLN A 117 -10.77 6.23 2.95
C GLN A 117 -11.73 6.02 4.13
N ALA A 118 -11.31 5.29 5.17
CA ALA A 118 -12.14 5.06 6.34
C ALA A 118 -12.48 6.35 7.10
N LEU A 119 -11.53 7.28 7.20
CA LEU A 119 -11.77 8.60 7.80
C LEU A 119 -12.81 9.39 7.01
N ARG A 120 -12.72 9.40 5.69
CA ARG A 120 -13.71 10.07 4.82
C ARG A 120 -15.08 9.42 4.90
N ASP A 121 -15.14 8.09 4.95
CA ASP A 121 -16.40 7.34 5.12
C ASP A 121 -17.05 7.62 6.48
N ALA A 122 -16.25 7.95 7.50
CA ALA A 122 -16.70 8.40 8.83
C ALA A 122 -17.04 9.91 8.89
N GLY A 123 -17.04 10.61 7.74
CA GLY A 123 -17.38 12.05 7.67
C GLY A 123 -16.26 12.98 8.13
N SER A 124 -15.08 12.48 8.38
CA SER A 124 -13.90 13.30 8.71
C SER A 124 -13.28 13.91 7.46
N ARG A 125 -12.66 15.08 7.63
CA ARG A 125 -11.89 15.76 6.57
C ARG A 125 -10.44 15.34 6.68
N VAL A 126 -9.83 15.01 5.54
CA VAL A 126 -8.45 14.51 5.48
C VAL A 126 -7.55 15.48 4.73
N LEU A 127 -6.53 15.98 5.41
CA LEU A 127 -5.40 16.70 4.83
C LEU A 127 -4.22 15.71 4.75
N TYR A 128 -3.76 15.39 3.53
CA TYR A 128 -2.77 14.35 3.31
C TYR A 128 -1.45 14.94 2.78
N PHE A 129 -0.38 14.80 3.54
CA PHE A 129 0.98 15.10 3.11
C PHE A 129 1.59 13.83 2.51
N ALA A 130 1.77 13.82 1.18
CA ALA A 130 2.35 12.70 0.44
C ALA A 130 3.76 13.07 -0.04
N ALA A 131 4.78 12.54 0.64
CA ALA A 131 6.17 12.89 0.40
C ALA A 131 6.92 11.81 -0.38
N TYR A 132 7.78 12.24 -1.30
CA TYR A 132 8.65 11.37 -2.10
C TYR A 132 10.02 12.05 -2.31
N LYS A 133 11.07 11.26 -2.47
CA LYS A 133 12.39 11.78 -2.76
C LYS A 133 12.49 12.35 -4.17
N LYS A 134 11.94 11.64 -5.15
CA LYS A 134 11.98 12.01 -6.56
C LYS A 134 10.60 12.03 -7.20
N VAL A 135 10.46 12.80 -8.25
CA VAL A 135 9.22 12.88 -9.03
C VAL A 135 8.80 11.51 -9.58
N ILE A 136 9.76 10.69 -10.01
CA ILE A 136 9.53 9.36 -10.57
C ILE A 136 9.06 8.34 -9.52
N ASP A 137 9.31 8.57 -8.24
CA ASP A 137 8.94 7.65 -7.17
C ASP A 137 7.46 7.72 -6.80
N ARG A 138 6.73 8.71 -7.33
CA ARG A 138 5.30 8.88 -7.05
C ARG A 138 4.48 7.76 -7.69
N TYR A 139 3.67 7.11 -6.88
CA TYR A 139 2.81 6.02 -7.31
C TYR A 139 1.38 6.18 -6.77
N LYS A 140 0.42 5.53 -7.39
CA LYS A 140 -0.98 5.44 -6.92
C LYS A 140 -1.61 6.81 -6.60
N ILE A 141 -1.47 7.75 -7.52
CA ILE A 141 -1.96 9.13 -7.38
C ILE A 141 -3.46 9.14 -7.08
N ASP A 142 -4.24 8.39 -7.87
CA ASP A 142 -5.71 8.35 -7.76
C ASP A 142 -6.15 7.80 -6.39
N GLU A 143 -5.41 6.82 -5.83
CA GLU A 143 -5.69 6.25 -4.52
C GLU A 143 -5.42 7.26 -3.40
N ILE A 144 -4.33 8.02 -3.50
CA ILE A 144 -4.01 9.09 -2.55
C ILE A 144 -5.08 10.20 -2.62
N GLU A 145 -5.44 10.61 -3.82
CA GLU A 145 -6.45 11.65 -4.03
C GLU A 145 -7.84 11.21 -3.55
N ARG A 146 -8.20 9.95 -3.69
CA ARG A 146 -9.44 9.41 -3.11
C ARG A 146 -9.43 9.33 -1.60
N ALA A 147 -8.28 9.10 -1.00
CA ALA A 147 -8.11 9.00 0.46
C ALA A 147 -8.12 10.37 1.16
N ALA A 148 -8.18 11.49 0.43
CA ALA A 148 -8.02 12.82 1.02
C ALA A 148 -8.92 13.87 0.36
N ASP A 149 -9.31 14.88 1.17
CA ASP A 149 -9.98 16.08 0.67
C ASP A 149 -8.98 17.04 0.02
N VAL A 150 -7.79 17.15 0.61
CA VAL A 150 -6.67 17.94 0.08
C VAL A 150 -5.39 17.12 0.20
N VAL A 151 -4.61 17.05 -0.88
CA VAL A 151 -3.28 16.48 -0.88
C VAL A 151 -2.24 17.58 -0.98
N VAL A 152 -1.24 17.48 -0.10
CA VAL A 152 -0.02 18.28 -0.15
C VAL A 152 1.09 17.37 -0.66
N TRP A 153 1.42 17.51 -1.92
CA TRP A 153 2.49 16.75 -2.58
C TRP A 153 3.85 17.34 -2.23
N CYS A 154 4.71 16.57 -1.58
CA CYS A 154 6.05 16.98 -1.19
C CYS A 154 7.10 16.18 -1.97
N CYS A 155 8.12 16.87 -2.49
CA CYS A 155 9.20 16.25 -3.24
C CYS A 155 10.53 16.90 -2.85
N ASP A 156 11.59 16.10 -2.69
CA ASP A 156 12.93 16.62 -2.43
C ASP A 156 13.63 17.10 -3.72
N GLU A 157 13.06 16.80 -4.88
CA GLU A 157 13.64 17.08 -6.20
C GLU A 157 12.84 18.16 -6.95
N GLN A 158 13.56 19.15 -7.48
CA GLN A 158 13.00 20.16 -8.39
C GLN A 158 12.60 19.53 -9.74
N PRO A 159 11.51 19.95 -10.40
CA PRO A 159 10.58 21.04 -10.01
C PRO A 159 9.46 20.62 -9.05
N GLY A 160 9.49 19.40 -8.50
CA GLY A 160 8.44 18.87 -7.66
C GLY A 160 7.27 18.30 -8.46
N PHE A 161 6.11 18.17 -7.82
CA PHE A 161 4.90 17.62 -8.43
C PHE A 161 3.98 18.73 -8.92
N THR A 162 3.30 18.45 -10.03
CA THR A 162 2.15 19.26 -10.46
C THR A 162 0.87 18.61 -9.92
N PRO A 163 0.11 19.29 -9.04
CA PRO A 163 -1.17 18.76 -8.55
C PRO A 163 -2.18 18.59 -9.67
N GLY A 164 -2.95 17.49 -9.64
CA GLY A 164 -4.02 17.25 -10.60
C GLY A 164 -5.33 17.95 -10.24
N ARG A 165 -5.58 18.20 -8.94
CA ARG A 165 -6.80 18.82 -8.43
C ARG A 165 -6.54 20.26 -8.00
N GLY A 166 -7.51 21.18 -8.25
CA GLY A 166 -7.35 22.60 -7.96
C GLY A 166 -7.18 22.99 -6.49
N GLY A 167 -7.57 22.12 -5.56
CA GLY A 167 -7.40 22.31 -4.11
C GLY A 167 -6.06 21.85 -3.56
N ASP A 168 -5.39 20.98 -4.28
CA ASP A 168 -4.13 20.37 -3.83
C ASP A 168 -2.95 21.36 -3.93
N LYS A 169 -1.90 21.08 -3.17
CA LYS A 169 -0.69 21.89 -3.09
C LYS A 169 0.55 21.07 -3.45
N SER A 170 1.64 21.73 -3.78
CA SER A 170 2.94 21.11 -3.99
C SER A 170 4.04 21.93 -3.33
N PHE A 171 5.00 21.21 -2.74
CA PHE A 171 6.21 21.81 -2.13
C PHE A 171 7.44 21.00 -2.55
N VAL A 172 8.55 21.71 -2.63
CA VAL A 172 9.89 21.15 -2.87
C VAL A 172 10.81 21.61 -1.76
#